data_8e395d47d8e98b905488af6ba204725b
#
_entry.id   8e395d47d8e98b905488af6ba204725b
#
_cell.length_a   1.000
_cell.length_b   1.000
_cell.length_c   1.000
_cell.angle_alpha   90.00
_cell.angle_beta   90.00
_cell.angle_gamma   90.00
#
_symmetry.space_group_name_H-M   'P 1'
#
loop_
_entity.id
_entity.type
_entity.pdbx_description
1 polymer ?
#
loop_
_entity_poly.entity_id
_entity_poly.type
_entity_poly.pdbx_seq_one_letter_code
_entity_poly.pdbx_strand_id
1 'polypeptide(L)'
;VLSVGDGIARVYGLDNVQAGEMIEFADGSKGMVLNLENDNVGVVIFGDDRHIKEGDVVKRTGAIVDAPVGKELLGRVLDGLGNPIDGKGALDKKLKRNRVEVKAPGIIPRQSVNEPVQTGLKAIDSLIPIGRGQRELIIGDRQTGKTAIAIDTIINQKDNFKAGNPVYCIYVAIGQKASTVARVVNELEKAGAMEYTIIVAANASDPAPMQYIAPYAGASMGEYFRDNKQHALIIYDDLTKQASAYRQMSLLLRRPPGREA
;
A
#
# COMPACT_ATOMS: atom_id res chain seq x y z
N VAL A 1 -26.88 -4.17 -6.40
CA VAL A 1 -26.08 -5.39 -6.19
C VAL A 1 -26.85 -6.57 -6.74
N LEU A 2 -26.23 -7.37 -7.62
CA LEU A 2 -26.81 -8.63 -8.13
C LEU A 2 -26.45 -9.83 -7.24
N SER A 3 -25.20 -9.85 -6.76
CA SER A 3 -24.69 -10.87 -5.82
C SER A 3 -23.54 -10.30 -5.03
N VAL A 4 -23.33 -10.82 -3.82
CA VAL A 4 -22.23 -10.46 -2.94
C VAL A 4 -21.71 -11.69 -2.21
N GLY A 5 -20.41 -11.77 -2.00
CA GLY A 5 -19.76 -12.82 -1.23
C GLY A 5 -18.24 -12.77 -1.40
N ASP A 6 -17.53 -13.23 -0.36
CA ASP A 6 -16.06 -13.32 -0.33
C ASP A 6 -15.33 -12.01 -0.66
N GLY A 7 -15.89 -10.86 -0.28
CA GLY A 7 -15.33 -9.54 -0.54
C GLY A 7 -15.51 -9.05 -1.98
N ILE A 8 -16.37 -9.70 -2.77
CA ILE A 8 -16.71 -9.32 -4.15
C ILE A 8 -18.20 -9.05 -4.26
N ALA A 9 -18.57 -7.99 -4.98
CA ALA A 9 -19.94 -7.74 -5.41
C ALA A 9 -20.03 -7.69 -6.94
N ARG A 10 -21.11 -8.21 -7.49
CA ARG A 10 -21.52 -7.97 -8.88
C ARG A 10 -22.64 -6.95 -8.88
N VAL A 11 -22.48 -5.91 -9.65
CA VAL A 11 -23.39 -4.76 -9.67
C VAL A 11 -23.90 -4.54 -11.09
N TYR A 12 -25.20 -4.27 -11.22
CA TYR A 12 -25.86 -3.93 -12.48
C TYR A 12 -26.08 -2.42 -12.58
N GLY A 13 -26.10 -1.89 -13.81
CA GLY A 13 -26.52 -0.51 -14.09
C GLY A 13 -25.46 0.56 -13.84
N LEU A 14 -24.18 0.19 -13.73
CA LEU A 14 -23.06 1.13 -13.66
C LEU A 14 -22.43 1.37 -15.06
N ASP A 15 -23.24 1.71 -16.06
CA ASP A 15 -22.86 1.72 -17.49
C ASP A 15 -21.68 2.67 -17.81
N ASN A 16 -21.51 3.73 -17.04
CA ASN A 16 -20.46 4.73 -17.27
C ASN A 16 -19.31 4.66 -16.27
N VAL A 17 -19.21 3.58 -15.49
CA VAL A 17 -18.15 3.44 -14.49
C VAL A 17 -16.82 3.08 -15.17
N GLN A 18 -15.72 3.51 -14.57
CA GLN A 18 -14.37 3.21 -15.04
C GLN A 18 -13.71 2.13 -14.15
N ALA A 19 -12.82 1.33 -14.75
CA ALA A 19 -11.98 0.43 -13.98
C ALA A 19 -11.10 1.25 -13.00
N GLY A 20 -10.99 0.79 -11.75
CA GLY A 20 -10.32 1.51 -10.68
C GLY A 20 -11.16 2.62 -10.02
N GLU A 21 -12.39 2.86 -10.48
CA GLU A 21 -13.27 3.83 -9.85
C GLU A 21 -13.79 3.31 -8.50
N MET A 22 -13.83 4.20 -7.52
CA MET A 22 -14.44 3.93 -6.22
C MET A 22 -15.96 4.01 -6.31
N ILE A 23 -16.62 3.08 -5.66
CA ILE A 23 -18.06 3.10 -5.44
C ILE A 23 -18.38 3.04 -3.97
N GLU A 24 -19.58 3.47 -3.61
CA GLU A 24 -20.08 3.46 -2.24
C GLU A 24 -21.38 2.64 -2.19
N PHE A 25 -21.43 1.69 -1.27
CA PHE A 25 -22.60 0.88 -0.98
C PHE A 25 -23.57 1.61 -0.04
N ALA A 26 -24.79 1.12 0.08
CA ALA A 26 -25.84 1.75 0.87
C ALA A 26 -25.49 1.85 2.38
N ASP A 27 -24.67 0.95 2.89
CA ASP A 27 -24.17 0.94 4.27
C ASP A 27 -22.96 1.86 4.51
N GLY A 28 -22.48 2.56 3.45
CA GLY A 28 -21.28 3.41 3.49
C GLY A 28 -19.97 2.66 3.24
N SER A 29 -20.00 1.34 3.05
CA SER A 29 -18.82 0.57 2.65
C SER A 29 -18.33 1.02 1.28
N LYS A 30 -17.01 0.98 1.08
CA LYS A 30 -16.37 1.35 -0.18
C LYS A 30 -15.94 0.12 -0.97
N GLY A 31 -16.01 0.22 -2.28
CA GLY A 31 -15.50 -0.79 -3.18
C GLY A 31 -14.76 -0.15 -4.35
N MET A 32 -13.98 -0.96 -5.04
CA MET A 32 -13.29 -0.57 -6.28
C MET A 32 -13.76 -1.44 -7.42
N VAL A 33 -14.06 -0.80 -8.54
CA VAL A 33 -14.41 -1.48 -9.79
C VAL A 33 -13.15 -2.12 -10.36
N LEU A 34 -13.18 -3.43 -10.52
CA LEU A 34 -12.03 -4.18 -11.03
C LEU A 34 -12.32 -4.87 -12.36
N ASN A 35 -13.57 -5.30 -12.61
CA ASN A 35 -13.95 -5.98 -13.84
C ASN A 35 -15.18 -5.32 -14.47
N LEU A 36 -15.11 -5.07 -15.77
CA LEU A 36 -16.21 -4.52 -16.57
C LEU A 36 -16.71 -5.62 -17.51
N GLU A 37 -17.93 -6.09 -17.31
CA GLU A 37 -18.60 -7.07 -18.15
C GLU A 37 -19.77 -6.41 -18.89
N ASN A 38 -20.33 -7.06 -19.89
CA ASN A 38 -21.37 -6.46 -20.75
C ASN A 38 -22.66 -6.12 -19.98
N ASP A 39 -22.99 -6.90 -18.96
CA ASP A 39 -24.25 -6.82 -18.21
C ASP A 39 -24.05 -6.55 -16.72
N ASN A 40 -22.83 -6.59 -16.24
CA ASN A 40 -22.52 -6.34 -14.83
C ASN A 40 -21.09 -5.82 -14.63
N VAL A 41 -20.85 -5.33 -13.44
CA VAL A 41 -19.54 -4.82 -13.00
C VAL A 41 -19.07 -5.60 -11.78
N GLY A 42 -17.86 -6.15 -11.87
CA GLY A 42 -17.20 -6.81 -10.75
C GLY A 42 -16.49 -5.80 -9.85
N VAL A 43 -16.86 -5.77 -8.59
CA VAL A 43 -16.39 -4.83 -7.59
C VAL A 43 -15.74 -5.59 -6.45
N VAL A 44 -14.56 -5.14 -6.01
CA VAL A 44 -13.93 -5.61 -4.79
C VAL A 44 -14.29 -4.69 -3.62
N ILE A 45 -14.61 -5.26 -2.47
CA ILE A 45 -15.11 -4.53 -1.30
C ILE A 45 -13.95 -4.31 -0.32
N PHE A 46 -13.75 -3.06 0.11
CA PHE A 46 -12.75 -2.68 1.11
C PHE A 46 -13.34 -2.70 2.53
N GLY A 47 -13.67 -3.87 3.03
CA GLY A 47 -14.27 -3.98 4.36
C GLY A 47 -15.07 -5.25 4.54
N ASP A 48 -15.95 -5.23 5.54
CA ASP A 48 -16.88 -6.35 5.82
C ASP A 48 -18.06 -6.28 4.84
N ASP A 49 -18.30 -7.38 4.12
CA ASP A 49 -19.37 -7.51 3.13
C ASP A 49 -20.69 -8.03 3.72
N ARG A 50 -20.73 -8.38 5.01
CA ARG A 50 -21.88 -9.02 5.67
C ARG A 50 -23.13 -8.14 5.71
N HIS A 51 -22.97 -6.83 5.61
CA HIS A 51 -24.06 -5.86 5.65
C HIS A 51 -24.59 -5.52 4.26
N ILE A 52 -23.88 -5.91 3.20
CA ILE A 52 -24.28 -5.68 1.82
C ILE A 52 -25.19 -6.83 1.37
N LYS A 53 -26.31 -6.51 0.74
CA LYS A 53 -27.32 -7.48 0.30
C LYS A 53 -27.60 -7.36 -1.19
N GLU A 54 -28.09 -8.45 -1.78
CA GLU A 54 -28.66 -8.42 -3.12
C GLU A 54 -29.83 -7.43 -3.17
N GLY A 55 -29.89 -6.63 -4.22
CA GLY A 55 -30.84 -5.54 -4.37
C GLY A 55 -30.40 -4.20 -3.79
N ASP A 56 -29.33 -4.13 -3.01
CA ASP A 56 -28.84 -2.86 -2.48
C ASP A 56 -28.38 -1.92 -3.59
N VAL A 57 -28.60 -0.63 -3.36
CA VAL A 57 -28.20 0.44 -4.28
C VAL A 57 -26.72 0.79 -4.06
N VAL A 58 -26.00 0.94 -5.15
CA VAL A 58 -24.61 1.36 -5.18
C VAL A 58 -24.49 2.71 -5.88
N LYS A 59 -23.65 3.59 -5.36
CA LYS A 59 -23.40 4.91 -5.94
C LYS A 59 -21.97 5.02 -6.45
N ARG A 60 -21.81 5.60 -7.63
CA ARG A 60 -20.53 6.00 -8.16
C ARG A 60 -19.99 7.19 -7.36
N THR A 61 -18.68 7.19 -7.10
CA THR A 61 -18.01 8.36 -6.52
C THR A 61 -17.46 9.30 -7.60
N GLY A 62 -17.28 8.81 -8.83
CA GLY A 62 -16.60 9.53 -9.91
C GLY A 62 -15.09 9.69 -9.70
N ALA A 63 -14.54 9.11 -8.66
CA ALA A 63 -13.13 9.21 -8.31
C ALA A 63 -12.43 7.85 -8.45
N ILE A 64 -11.27 7.84 -9.09
CA ILE A 64 -10.38 6.67 -9.10
C ILE A 64 -9.77 6.51 -7.71
N VAL A 65 -9.51 5.29 -7.30
CA VAL A 65 -8.88 4.98 -6.00
C VAL A 65 -7.63 5.81 -5.79
N ASP A 66 -7.57 6.50 -4.66
CA ASP A 66 -6.50 7.39 -4.26
C ASP A 66 -6.09 7.16 -2.79
N ALA A 67 -4.93 7.66 -2.41
CA ALA A 67 -4.44 7.65 -1.04
C ALA A 67 -3.99 9.05 -0.61
N PRO A 68 -4.12 9.41 0.68
CA PRO A 68 -3.56 10.64 1.19
C PRO A 68 -2.05 10.62 1.09
N VAL A 69 -1.46 11.78 0.81
CA VAL A 69 -0.01 11.95 0.69
C VAL A 69 0.41 13.25 1.38
N GLY A 70 1.61 13.28 1.92
CA GLY A 70 2.15 14.47 2.57
C GLY A 70 3.04 14.14 3.77
N LYS A 71 3.72 15.16 4.27
CA LYS A 71 4.54 15.05 5.49
C LYS A 71 3.71 14.85 6.76
N GLU A 72 2.45 15.21 6.72
CA GLU A 72 1.47 15.07 7.80
C GLU A 72 1.18 13.60 8.14
N LEU A 73 1.57 12.69 7.24
CA LEU A 73 1.45 11.25 7.46
C LEU A 73 2.64 10.66 8.24
N LEU A 74 3.71 11.42 8.45
CA LEU A 74 4.87 10.95 9.22
C LEU A 74 4.47 10.64 10.67
N GLY A 75 4.96 9.54 11.19
CA GLY A 75 4.62 9.05 12.53
C GLY A 75 3.26 8.36 12.64
N ARG A 76 2.52 8.20 11.53
CA ARG A 76 1.20 7.58 11.51
C ARG A 76 1.24 6.13 11.05
N VAL A 77 0.26 5.37 11.52
CA VAL A 77 -0.02 4.01 11.05
C VAL A 77 -1.39 4.05 10.35
N LEU A 78 -1.40 3.66 9.09
CA LEU A 78 -2.53 3.79 8.18
C LEU A 78 -2.94 2.41 7.64
N ASP A 79 -4.19 2.28 7.22
CA ASP A 79 -4.66 1.12 6.45
C ASP A 79 -4.30 1.24 4.95
N GLY A 80 -4.71 0.24 4.14
CA GLY A 80 -4.47 0.23 2.70
C GLY A 80 -5.15 1.34 1.90
N LEU A 81 -6.12 2.05 2.47
CA LEU A 81 -6.79 3.22 1.89
C LEU A 81 -6.26 4.55 2.46
N GLY A 82 -5.30 4.47 3.39
CA GLY A 82 -4.72 5.63 4.05
C GLY A 82 -5.53 6.17 5.21
N ASN A 83 -6.47 5.40 5.76
CA ASN A 83 -7.17 5.79 6.98
C ASN A 83 -6.29 5.49 8.20
N PRO A 84 -6.26 6.36 9.23
CA PRO A 84 -5.46 6.12 10.42
C PRO A 84 -6.04 4.99 11.27
N ILE A 85 -5.17 4.09 11.72
CA ILE A 85 -5.50 2.96 12.60
C ILE A 85 -4.69 2.97 13.91
N ASP A 86 -3.97 4.05 14.17
CA ASP A 86 -3.06 4.23 15.30
C ASP A 86 -3.69 4.86 16.54
N GLY A 87 -4.99 5.18 16.50
CA GLY A 87 -5.68 5.85 17.61
C GLY A 87 -5.27 7.30 17.84
N LYS A 88 -4.40 7.89 17.02
CA LYS A 88 -3.93 9.28 17.14
C LYS A 88 -4.89 10.31 16.51
N GLY A 89 -6.13 9.93 16.24
CA GLY A 89 -7.15 10.80 15.65
C GLY A 89 -7.16 10.82 14.12
N ALA A 90 -8.18 11.45 13.55
CA ALA A 90 -8.38 11.56 12.11
C ALA A 90 -7.32 12.44 11.45
N LEU A 91 -7.03 12.15 10.18
CA LEU A 91 -6.21 13.00 9.33
C LEU A 91 -7.00 14.26 8.90
N ASP A 92 -6.28 15.33 8.57
CA ASP A 92 -6.91 16.53 8.00
C ASP A 92 -7.59 16.15 6.67
N LYS A 93 -8.86 16.54 6.52
CA LYS A 93 -9.66 16.32 5.30
C LYS A 93 -9.11 17.07 4.07
N LYS A 94 -8.26 18.08 4.28
CA LYS A 94 -7.63 18.88 3.22
C LYS A 94 -6.34 18.30 2.69
N LEU A 95 -5.88 17.13 3.22
CA LEU A 95 -4.67 16.50 2.73
C LEU A 95 -4.76 16.23 1.22
N LYS A 96 -3.65 16.46 0.55
CA LYS A 96 -3.49 16.09 -0.86
C LYS A 96 -3.69 14.58 -0.99
N ARG A 97 -4.35 14.18 -2.05
CA ARG A 97 -4.54 12.77 -2.40
C ARG A 97 -3.98 12.51 -3.79
N ASN A 98 -3.30 11.41 -3.96
CA ASN A 98 -2.76 10.97 -5.24
C ASN A 98 -3.38 9.62 -5.62
N ARG A 99 -3.57 9.40 -6.92
CA ARG A 99 -4.00 8.09 -7.45
C ARG A 99 -3.00 7.00 -7.02
N VAL A 100 -3.51 5.83 -6.69
CA VAL A 100 -2.67 4.73 -6.20
C VAL A 100 -2.10 3.88 -7.33
N GLU A 101 -2.83 3.61 -8.37
CA GLU A 101 -2.39 2.78 -9.49
C GLU A 101 -2.01 3.66 -10.68
N VAL A 102 -0.75 4.10 -10.70
CA VAL A 102 -0.23 5.01 -11.72
C VAL A 102 0.87 4.32 -12.52
N LYS A 103 0.89 4.55 -13.85
CA LYS A 103 1.97 4.06 -14.71
C LYS A 103 3.30 4.66 -14.28
N ALA A 104 4.30 3.81 -14.05
CA ALA A 104 5.64 4.24 -13.70
C ALA A 104 6.27 5.12 -14.79
N PRO A 105 7.15 6.08 -14.41
CA PRO A 105 7.90 6.86 -15.38
C PRO A 105 8.71 5.98 -16.33
N GLY A 106 8.73 6.34 -17.60
CA GLY A 106 9.56 5.70 -18.63
C GLY A 106 11.06 5.88 -18.39
N ILE A 107 11.89 5.45 -19.35
CA ILE A 107 13.34 5.48 -19.23
C ILE A 107 13.88 6.92 -19.25
N ILE A 108 13.35 7.76 -20.15
CA ILE A 108 13.86 9.12 -20.39
C ILE A 108 13.83 10.03 -19.14
N PRO A 109 12.75 10.08 -18.34
CA PRO A 109 12.71 10.93 -17.15
C PRO A 109 13.47 10.38 -15.95
N ARG A 110 14.08 9.18 -16.07
CA ARG A 110 14.83 8.57 -14.96
C ARG A 110 16.26 9.09 -14.90
N GLN A 111 16.71 9.40 -13.70
CA GLN A 111 18.09 9.72 -13.41
C GLN A 111 18.87 8.43 -13.10
N SER A 112 20.15 8.36 -13.50
CA SER A 112 21.05 7.28 -13.09
C SER A 112 21.24 7.27 -11.58
N VAL A 113 21.34 6.06 -11.02
CA VAL A 113 21.60 5.86 -9.58
C VAL A 113 23.06 6.24 -9.30
N ASN A 114 23.29 7.23 -8.44
CA ASN A 114 24.62 7.75 -8.13
C ASN A 114 24.83 8.08 -6.64
N GLU A 115 23.80 7.86 -5.80
CA GLU A 115 23.88 8.08 -4.36
C GLU A 115 23.58 6.78 -3.60
N PRO A 116 24.40 6.37 -2.62
CA PRO A 116 24.15 5.16 -1.84
C PRO A 116 23.04 5.36 -0.79
N VAL A 117 22.35 4.29 -0.48
CA VAL A 117 21.53 4.16 0.75
C VAL A 117 22.41 3.57 1.83
N GLN A 118 22.53 4.26 2.96
CA GLN A 118 23.21 3.75 4.14
C GLN A 118 22.26 2.80 4.87
N THR A 119 22.43 1.49 4.68
CA THR A 119 21.63 0.48 5.41
C THR A 119 22.09 0.30 6.85
N GLY A 120 23.34 0.68 7.15
CA GLY A 120 24.00 0.44 8.42
C GLY A 120 24.49 -1.00 8.60
N LEU A 121 24.26 -1.85 7.62
CA LEU A 121 24.71 -3.23 7.59
C LEU A 121 26.02 -3.33 6.82
N LYS A 122 27.14 -3.53 7.54
CA LYS A 122 28.49 -3.52 6.97
C LYS A 122 28.64 -4.40 5.73
N ALA A 123 28.05 -5.59 5.75
CA ALA A 123 28.12 -6.53 4.64
C ALA A 123 27.44 -6.00 3.38
N ILE A 124 26.32 -5.29 3.54
CA ILE A 124 25.59 -4.68 2.41
C ILE A 124 26.34 -3.44 1.93
N ASP A 125 26.60 -2.50 2.84
CA ASP A 125 27.13 -1.18 2.49
C ASP A 125 28.54 -1.26 1.89
N SER A 126 29.35 -2.28 2.26
CA SER A 126 30.72 -2.42 1.78
C SER A 126 30.88 -3.34 0.58
N LEU A 127 30.04 -4.36 0.41
CA LEU A 127 30.22 -5.39 -0.63
C LEU A 127 29.20 -5.29 -1.76
N ILE A 128 27.97 -4.91 -1.45
CA ILE A 128 26.84 -4.85 -2.40
C ILE A 128 25.99 -3.60 -2.13
N PRO A 129 26.58 -2.39 -2.22
CA PRO A 129 25.89 -1.16 -1.84
C PRO A 129 24.61 -0.97 -2.66
N ILE A 130 23.55 -0.53 -1.99
CA ILE A 130 22.27 -0.23 -2.60
C ILE A 130 22.21 1.27 -2.90
N GLY A 131 21.75 1.65 -4.09
CA GLY A 131 21.63 3.04 -4.49
C GLY A 131 20.23 3.60 -4.28
N ARG A 132 20.13 4.90 -4.03
CA ARG A 132 18.85 5.62 -3.96
C ARG A 132 18.20 5.62 -5.34
N GLY A 133 17.00 5.04 -5.44
CA GLY A 133 16.28 4.79 -6.69
C GLY A 133 16.41 3.36 -7.20
N GLN A 134 17.23 2.53 -6.58
CA GLN A 134 17.33 1.11 -6.89
C GLN A 134 16.14 0.34 -6.32
N ARG A 135 15.80 -0.79 -6.96
CA ARG A 135 14.90 -1.81 -6.43
C ARG A 135 15.73 -3.01 -6.02
N GLU A 136 15.55 -3.45 -4.79
CA GLU A 136 16.29 -4.57 -4.22
C GLU A 136 15.32 -5.63 -3.70
N LEU A 137 15.64 -6.91 -3.94
CA LEU A 137 14.87 -8.03 -3.45
C LEU A 137 15.59 -8.67 -2.25
N ILE A 138 14.90 -8.71 -1.11
CA ILE A 138 15.34 -9.48 0.05
C ILE A 138 14.58 -10.81 0.04
N ILE A 139 15.24 -11.90 -0.34
CA ILE A 139 14.65 -13.24 -0.44
C ILE A 139 15.25 -14.18 0.60
N GLY A 140 14.44 -15.07 1.14
CA GLY A 140 14.87 -16.09 2.12
C GLY A 140 13.67 -16.74 2.78
N ASP A 141 13.93 -17.84 3.47
CA ASP A 141 12.93 -18.59 4.23
C ASP A 141 12.35 -17.79 5.41
N ARG A 142 11.35 -18.37 6.07
CA ARG A 142 10.78 -17.76 7.27
C ARG A 142 11.84 -17.61 8.36
N GLN A 143 11.79 -16.49 9.09
CA GLN A 143 12.69 -16.20 10.23
C GLN A 143 14.19 -16.09 9.89
N THR A 144 14.54 -15.82 8.64
CA THR A 144 15.93 -15.60 8.20
C THR A 144 16.42 -14.16 8.36
N GLY A 145 15.65 -13.28 8.99
CA GLY A 145 16.07 -11.91 9.27
C GLY A 145 15.68 -10.87 8.22
N LYS A 146 14.84 -11.22 7.21
CA LYS A 146 14.41 -10.27 6.16
C LYS A 146 13.83 -8.97 6.72
N THR A 147 12.88 -9.09 7.65
CA THR A 147 12.27 -7.93 8.31
C THR A 147 13.28 -7.15 9.15
N ALA A 148 14.25 -7.83 9.80
CA ALA A 148 15.29 -7.15 10.57
C ALA A 148 16.17 -6.24 9.68
N ILE A 149 16.62 -6.73 8.52
CA ILE A 149 17.35 -5.92 7.53
C ILE A 149 16.56 -4.66 7.16
N ALA A 150 15.26 -4.81 6.93
CA ALA A 150 14.39 -3.70 6.56
C ALA A 150 14.26 -2.67 7.70
N ILE A 151 14.03 -3.12 8.93
CA ILE A 151 13.88 -2.27 10.11
C ILE A 151 15.19 -1.56 10.44
N ASP A 152 16.32 -2.27 10.44
CA ASP A 152 17.63 -1.68 10.65
C ASP A 152 17.95 -0.60 9.62
N THR A 153 17.60 -0.83 8.35
CA THR A 153 17.76 0.17 7.29
C THR A 153 16.95 1.43 7.57
N ILE A 154 15.70 1.30 8.05
CA ILE A 154 14.89 2.47 8.45
C ILE A 154 15.55 3.20 9.62
N ILE A 155 15.93 2.49 10.67
CA ILE A 155 16.53 3.08 11.87
C ILE A 155 17.82 3.84 11.53
N ASN A 156 18.63 3.30 10.62
CA ASN A 156 19.89 3.91 10.19
C ASN A 156 19.72 5.15 9.29
N GLN A 157 18.50 5.53 8.87
CA GLN A 157 18.26 6.83 8.22
C GLN A 157 18.22 8.00 9.20
N LYS A 158 18.32 7.77 10.51
CA LYS A 158 18.25 8.80 11.55
C LYS A 158 19.32 9.90 11.40
N ASP A 159 20.52 9.53 11.01
CA ASP A 159 21.60 10.50 10.84
C ASP A 159 21.37 11.38 9.60
N ASN A 160 20.87 10.81 8.52
CA ASN A 160 20.45 11.56 7.33
C ASN A 160 19.33 12.55 7.66
N PHE A 161 18.35 12.13 8.47
CA PHE A 161 17.25 12.99 8.91
C PHE A 161 17.76 14.18 9.75
N LYS A 162 18.65 13.92 10.72
CA LYS A 162 19.25 14.97 11.56
C LYS A 162 20.15 15.93 10.78
N ALA A 163 20.82 15.43 9.76
CA ALA A 163 21.68 16.23 8.88
C ALA A 163 20.91 17.13 7.89
N GLY A 164 19.57 17.07 7.88
CA GLY A 164 18.73 17.87 6.98
C GLY A 164 18.62 17.31 5.56
N ASN A 165 19.09 16.09 5.31
CA ASN A 165 18.93 15.36 4.05
C ASN A 165 18.14 14.06 4.28
N PRO A 166 16.86 14.14 4.65
CA PRO A 166 16.06 13.00 5.07
C PRO A 166 15.82 12.00 3.95
N VAL A 167 15.84 10.72 4.31
CA VAL A 167 15.22 9.66 3.54
C VAL A 167 13.93 9.30 4.26
N TYR A 168 12.79 9.69 3.68
CA TYR A 168 11.49 9.35 4.25
C TYR A 168 11.18 7.89 4.01
N CYS A 169 10.78 7.19 5.06
CA CYS A 169 10.58 5.76 5.01
C CYS A 169 9.09 5.41 5.00
N ILE A 170 8.72 4.47 4.16
CA ILE A 170 7.37 3.92 4.11
C ILE A 170 7.48 2.40 4.32
N TYR A 171 6.98 1.90 5.44
CA TYR A 171 6.93 0.47 5.70
C TYR A 171 5.53 -0.06 5.43
N VAL A 172 5.41 -0.95 4.45
CA VAL A 172 4.13 -1.55 4.04
C VAL A 172 4.07 -2.98 4.55
N ALA A 173 3.30 -3.22 5.60
CA ALA A 173 3.04 -4.54 6.15
C ALA A 173 1.85 -5.18 5.43
N ILE A 174 2.08 -6.29 4.73
CA ILE A 174 1.07 -6.96 3.91
C ILE A 174 0.79 -8.35 4.45
N GLY A 175 -0.44 -8.62 4.86
CA GLY A 175 -0.87 -9.92 5.34
C GLY A 175 -0.15 -10.39 6.61
N GLN A 176 0.40 -9.48 7.40
CA GLN A 176 1.05 -9.77 8.66
C GLN A 176 0.04 -9.80 9.82
N LYS A 177 0.42 -10.47 10.93
CA LYS A 177 -0.37 -10.41 12.15
C LYS A 177 -0.30 -9.01 12.74
N ALA A 178 -1.41 -8.48 13.26
CA ALA A 178 -1.46 -7.18 13.92
C ALA A 178 -0.41 -7.04 15.05
N SER A 179 -0.15 -8.11 15.80
CA SER A 179 0.89 -8.14 16.85
C SER A 179 2.31 -7.96 16.27
N THR A 180 2.56 -8.45 15.07
CA THR A 180 3.86 -8.25 14.38
C THR A 180 4.02 -6.80 13.96
N VAL A 181 2.98 -6.21 13.39
CA VAL A 181 2.97 -4.78 13.01
C VAL A 181 3.16 -3.90 14.24
N ALA A 182 2.44 -4.18 15.34
CA ALA A 182 2.58 -3.44 16.59
C ALA A 182 4.02 -3.51 17.16
N ARG A 183 4.68 -4.67 17.04
CA ARG A 183 6.08 -4.81 17.44
C ARG A 183 7.01 -3.94 16.58
N VAL A 184 6.82 -3.92 15.28
CA VAL A 184 7.60 -3.05 14.37
C VAL A 184 7.39 -1.57 14.71
N VAL A 185 6.14 -1.14 14.90
CA VAL A 185 5.83 0.24 15.33
C VAL A 185 6.59 0.59 16.62
N ASN A 186 6.51 -0.25 17.65
CA ASN A 186 7.17 -0.02 18.94
C ASN A 186 8.71 0.03 18.81
N GLU A 187 9.29 -0.80 17.96
CA GLU A 187 10.74 -0.81 17.69
C GLU A 187 11.18 0.50 17.02
N LEU A 188 10.45 0.95 16.00
CA LEU A 188 10.71 2.22 15.31
C LEU A 188 10.47 3.44 16.22
N GLU A 189 9.44 3.42 17.09
CA GLU A 189 9.19 4.46 18.09
C GLU A 189 10.34 4.57 19.09
N LYS A 190 10.78 3.44 19.66
CA LYS A 190 11.93 3.40 20.59
C LYS A 190 13.23 3.93 19.97
N ALA A 191 13.43 3.67 18.70
CA ALA A 191 14.58 4.20 17.95
C ALA A 191 14.44 5.68 17.55
N GLY A 192 13.25 6.27 17.70
CA GLY A 192 12.93 7.61 17.22
C GLY A 192 12.78 7.69 15.69
N ALA A 193 12.61 6.56 15.03
CA ALA A 193 12.52 6.48 13.57
C ALA A 193 11.14 6.82 13.03
N MET A 194 10.11 6.86 13.87
CA MET A 194 8.76 7.24 13.45
C MET A 194 8.66 8.71 12.99
N GLU A 195 9.59 9.57 13.39
CA GLU A 195 9.61 10.97 12.97
C GLU A 195 9.73 11.15 11.43
N TYR A 196 10.32 10.17 10.75
CA TYR A 196 10.50 10.18 9.30
C TYR A 196 9.90 8.95 8.61
N THR A 197 9.04 8.20 9.31
CA THR A 197 8.46 6.94 8.81
C THR A 197 6.94 6.99 8.78
N ILE A 198 6.36 6.44 7.71
CA ILE A 198 4.93 6.16 7.57
C ILE A 198 4.78 4.64 7.57
N ILE A 199 3.79 4.12 8.28
CA ILE A 199 3.45 2.69 8.23
C ILE A 199 2.10 2.52 7.56
N VAL A 200 2.04 1.63 6.56
CA VAL A 200 0.81 1.20 5.92
C VAL A 200 0.60 -0.27 6.26
N ALA A 201 -0.49 -0.61 6.90
CA ALA A 201 -0.74 -1.98 7.35
C ALA A 201 -2.05 -2.53 6.77
N ALA A 202 -1.93 -3.67 6.09
CA ALA A 202 -3.06 -4.52 5.74
C ALA A 202 -2.81 -5.89 6.40
N ASN A 203 -3.51 -6.13 7.50
CA ASN A 203 -3.28 -7.30 8.34
C ASN A 203 -3.78 -8.60 7.69
N ALA A 204 -3.38 -9.73 8.22
CA ALA A 204 -3.81 -11.04 7.73
C ALA A 204 -5.33 -11.30 7.89
N SER A 205 -5.99 -10.56 8.79
CA SER A 205 -7.44 -10.59 9.00
C SER A 205 -8.21 -9.66 8.08
N ASP A 206 -7.52 -8.75 7.41
CA ASP A 206 -8.17 -7.79 6.51
C ASP A 206 -8.52 -8.47 5.18
N PRO A 207 -9.59 -8.04 4.51
CA PRO A 207 -9.99 -8.58 3.21
C PRO A 207 -8.87 -8.52 2.18
N ALA A 208 -8.85 -9.48 1.25
CA ALA A 208 -7.85 -9.53 0.18
C ALA A 208 -7.70 -8.21 -0.60
N PRO A 209 -8.76 -7.45 -0.91
CA PRO A 209 -8.64 -6.15 -1.55
C PRO A 209 -7.78 -5.14 -0.78
N MET A 210 -7.83 -5.15 0.55
CA MET A 210 -6.99 -4.28 1.38
C MET A 210 -5.52 -4.66 1.30
N GLN A 211 -5.21 -5.96 1.31
CA GLN A 211 -3.85 -6.47 1.16
C GLN A 211 -3.30 -6.21 -0.25
N TYR A 212 -4.18 -6.22 -1.26
CA TYR A 212 -3.82 -5.88 -2.64
C TYR A 212 -3.46 -4.41 -2.81
N ILE A 213 -4.28 -3.49 -2.27
CA ILE A 213 -4.13 -2.05 -2.51
C ILE A 213 -3.01 -1.41 -1.66
N ALA A 214 -2.69 -1.97 -0.49
CA ALA A 214 -1.74 -1.39 0.45
C ALA A 214 -0.37 -1.04 -0.16
N PRO A 215 0.31 -1.89 -0.97
CA PRO A 215 1.58 -1.53 -1.58
C PRO A 215 1.45 -0.38 -2.59
N TYR A 216 0.33 -0.25 -3.28
CA TYR A 216 0.10 0.87 -4.19
C TYR A 216 -0.13 2.18 -3.42
N ALA A 217 -0.84 2.13 -2.30
CA ALA A 217 -0.99 3.28 -1.41
C ALA A 217 0.37 3.72 -0.84
N GLY A 218 1.19 2.77 -0.35
CA GLY A 218 2.55 3.04 0.10
C GLY A 218 3.44 3.62 -1.00
N ALA A 219 3.34 3.09 -2.24
CA ALA A 219 4.05 3.64 -3.40
C ALA A 219 3.64 5.09 -3.66
N SER A 220 2.35 5.40 -3.66
CA SER A 220 1.83 6.76 -3.87
C SER A 220 2.33 7.75 -2.80
N MET A 221 2.44 7.31 -1.55
CA MET A 221 3.02 8.10 -0.46
C MET A 221 4.52 8.38 -0.69
N GLY A 222 5.27 7.37 -1.14
CA GLY A 222 6.69 7.51 -1.48
C GLY A 222 6.92 8.38 -2.71
N GLU A 223 6.08 8.25 -3.72
CA GLU A 223 6.12 9.08 -4.93
C GLU A 223 5.90 10.55 -4.64
N TYR A 224 5.09 10.89 -3.64
CA TYR A 224 4.95 12.28 -3.20
C TYR A 224 6.30 12.90 -2.82
N PHE A 225 7.12 12.20 -2.06
CA PHE A 225 8.46 12.69 -1.69
C PHE A 225 9.38 12.77 -2.90
N ARG A 226 9.41 11.72 -3.74
CA ARG A 226 10.18 11.69 -4.99
C ARG A 226 9.84 12.88 -5.89
N ASP A 227 8.56 13.16 -6.12
CA ASP A 227 8.10 14.20 -7.01
C ASP A 227 8.39 15.62 -6.46
N ASN A 228 8.58 15.71 -5.13
CA ASN A 228 9.06 16.92 -4.45
C ASN A 228 10.60 16.95 -4.27
N LYS A 229 11.34 16.16 -5.06
CA LYS A 229 12.82 16.10 -5.04
C LYS A 229 13.40 15.70 -3.67
N GLN A 230 12.70 14.84 -2.97
CA GLN A 230 13.12 14.27 -1.69
C GLN A 230 13.34 12.77 -1.85
N HIS A 231 14.18 12.19 -0.99
CA HIS A 231 14.43 10.76 -1.00
C HIS A 231 13.33 9.99 -0.25
N ALA A 232 12.91 8.88 -0.81
CA ALA A 232 11.98 7.95 -0.17
C ALA A 232 12.53 6.52 -0.24
N LEU A 233 12.38 5.79 0.86
CA LEU A 233 12.62 4.36 0.95
C LEU A 233 11.28 3.66 1.21
N ILE A 234 10.89 2.75 0.33
CA ILE A 234 9.67 1.97 0.50
C ILE A 234 10.04 0.52 0.72
N ILE A 235 9.49 -0.08 1.76
CA ILE A 235 9.68 -1.49 2.10
C ILE A 235 8.33 -2.20 2.02
N TYR A 236 8.25 -3.25 1.22
CA TYR A 236 7.07 -4.11 1.10
C TYR A 236 7.33 -5.44 1.82
N ASP A 237 6.69 -5.68 2.93
CA ASP A 237 6.84 -6.90 3.74
C ASP A 237 5.47 -7.59 3.93
N ASP A 238 5.09 -8.57 3.06
CA ASP A 238 5.80 -9.04 1.87
C ASP A 238 4.88 -9.08 0.64
N LEU A 239 5.49 -9.02 -0.54
CA LEU A 239 4.77 -9.07 -1.82
C LEU A 239 4.21 -10.46 -2.15
N THR A 240 4.65 -11.54 -1.51
CA THR A 240 4.06 -12.87 -1.66
C THR A 240 2.60 -12.86 -1.16
N LYS A 241 2.32 -12.14 -0.09
CA LYS A 241 0.96 -11.98 0.44
C LYS A 241 0.09 -11.17 -0.51
N GLN A 242 0.63 -10.10 -1.08
CA GLN A 242 -0.07 -9.33 -2.10
C GLN A 242 -0.42 -10.20 -3.31
N ALA A 243 0.51 -10.98 -3.82
CA ALA A 243 0.28 -11.88 -4.96
C ALA A 243 -0.82 -12.91 -4.65
N SER A 244 -0.84 -13.44 -3.42
CA SER A 244 -1.89 -14.35 -2.97
C SER A 244 -3.26 -13.68 -2.91
N ALA A 245 -3.32 -12.45 -2.41
CA ALA A 245 -4.54 -11.65 -2.36
C ALA A 245 -5.06 -11.34 -3.78
N TYR A 246 -4.18 -10.93 -4.69
CA TYR A 246 -4.54 -10.66 -6.08
C TYR A 246 -5.07 -11.91 -6.79
N ARG A 247 -4.41 -13.07 -6.58
CA ARG A 247 -4.88 -14.34 -7.12
C ARG A 247 -6.28 -14.69 -6.61
N GLN A 248 -6.54 -14.53 -5.32
CA GLN A 248 -7.85 -14.76 -4.72
C GLN A 248 -8.93 -13.89 -5.38
N MET A 249 -8.71 -12.59 -5.48
CA MET A 249 -9.65 -11.68 -6.14
C MET A 249 -9.87 -12.03 -7.61
N SER A 250 -8.80 -12.36 -8.34
CA SER A 250 -8.88 -12.71 -9.76
C SER A 250 -9.70 -13.98 -10.01
N LEU A 251 -9.55 -14.99 -9.15
CA LEU A 251 -10.34 -16.23 -9.22
C LEU A 251 -11.83 -15.97 -8.95
N LEU A 252 -12.14 -15.17 -7.93
CA LEU A 252 -13.51 -14.82 -7.58
C LEU A 252 -14.20 -13.97 -8.67
N LEU A 253 -13.44 -13.10 -9.34
CA LEU A 253 -13.91 -12.33 -10.48
C LEU A 253 -13.91 -13.13 -11.80
N ARG A 254 -13.54 -14.41 -11.77
CA ARG A 254 -13.45 -15.28 -12.95
C ARG A 254 -12.57 -14.71 -14.07
N ARG A 255 -11.52 -13.99 -13.71
CA ARG A 255 -10.52 -13.56 -14.69
C ARG A 255 -9.73 -14.75 -15.19
N PRO A 256 -9.44 -14.84 -16.50
CA PRO A 256 -8.59 -15.91 -17.01
C PRO A 256 -7.19 -15.82 -16.37
N PRO A 257 -6.57 -16.93 -15.98
CA PRO A 257 -5.21 -16.93 -15.48
C PRO A 257 -4.25 -16.46 -16.57
N GLY A 258 -3.28 -15.62 -16.17
CA GLY A 258 -2.17 -15.29 -17.05
C GLY A 258 -1.27 -16.51 -17.30
N ARG A 259 -0.54 -16.52 -18.41
CA ARG A 259 0.35 -17.64 -18.76
C ARG A 259 1.52 -17.83 -17.80
N GLU A 260 1.94 -16.76 -17.13
CA GLU A 260 3.15 -16.71 -16.30
C GLU A 260 2.90 -16.17 -14.88
N ALA A 261 1.67 -16.16 -14.43
CA ALA A 261 1.31 -15.67 -13.09
C ALA A 261 1.19 -16.80 -12.08
#